data_eac56ef656a9910eaa0c55bf38e77b29
#
_entry.id   eac56ef656a9910eaa0c55bf38e77b29
#
_cell.length_a   1.000
_cell.length_b   1.000
_cell.length_c   1.000
_cell.angle_alpha   90.00
_cell.angle_beta   90.00
_cell.angle_gamma   90.00
#
_symmetry.space_group_name_H-M   'P 1'
#
loop_
_entity.id
_entity.type
_entity.pdbx_description
1 polymer ?
#
loop_
_entity_poly.entity_id
_entity_poly.type
_entity_poly.pdbx_seq_one_letter_code
_entity_poly.pdbx_strand_id
1 'polypeptide(L)'
;MSGSSAFDSAFQWPVDLKQLIHFALYDTQAQLFVKSSCNTFFQPFKRSDGTFCVDRRVGLDGCWDRLPEAWREYFESVTGADEREALLVRLSRGEAEGLPDSLNAYLTSCRTLSLDRTCSPVPVLSYPSASSSSTRLASQARAPISAIRRERTEEEKLAKINLKNALQAGKSPKKEHEVDSLSQLVADIQAEERLTHCVDVGSGRAHLSRALACPPLDLHVLAIDWSSSQKAGAERIDQLRANASLAPEKGSLTHEVSSLDADGVQAALERWSPVEDRPTSPPALLVALHACGDLTPNAMTAFVRAEKVSQYRGARAILVGCCYNMQTPSLFPLSRHFASLLSTEHPMSRAHLRLTPQSPPTWHLTPEATSALYASTLKLAYRARFEAEMEAAGVGVNHERRVGRIPECRSWGECRERALKKAEGGLTSAQVPALRYGQGEEGEEAEAERWATALFQLRVFWTLRSWLGPPLETLCVLDRFAYLCEGLRDAAGSSEMRRRVEVVNIFDQATGSLRNVALVVR
;
A
#
# COMPACT_ATOMS: atom_id res chain seq x y z
N MET A 1 -12.60 -0.98 33.89
CA MET A 1 -13.93 -0.86 33.28
C MET A 1 -13.92 -1.72 32.04
N SER A 2 -14.69 -2.81 32.03
CA SER A 2 -14.85 -3.69 30.88
C SER A 2 -15.53 -2.89 29.76
N GLY A 3 -14.75 -2.44 28.77
CA GLY A 3 -15.30 -1.75 27.62
C GLY A 3 -16.21 -2.69 26.85
N SER A 4 -17.51 -2.40 26.84
CA SER A 4 -18.49 -3.09 25.99
C SER A 4 -18.02 -3.02 24.54
N SER A 5 -17.95 -4.16 23.85
CA SER A 5 -17.66 -4.23 22.44
C SER A 5 -18.61 -3.31 21.65
N ALA A 6 -18.09 -2.59 20.65
CA ALA A 6 -18.92 -1.80 19.75
C ALA A 6 -19.79 -2.68 18.85
N PHE A 7 -19.45 -3.96 18.74
CA PHE A 7 -20.13 -4.93 17.90
C PHE A 7 -21.03 -5.83 18.76
N ASP A 8 -22.24 -6.08 18.29
CA ASP A 8 -23.12 -7.08 18.86
C ASP A 8 -22.64 -8.50 18.47
N SER A 9 -23.17 -9.51 19.16
CA SER A 9 -22.81 -10.90 18.91
C SER A 9 -23.25 -11.43 17.53
N ALA A 10 -24.11 -10.71 16.83
CA ALA A 10 -24.61 -11.06 15.50
C ALA A 10 -23.76 -10.44 14.37
N PHE A 11 -22.85 -9.52 14.70
CA PHE A 11 -21.98 -8.92 13.68
C PHE A 11 -21.01 -9.94 13.10
N GLN A 12 -21.08 -10.12 11.79
CA GLN A 12 -20.23 -11.06 11.07
C GLN A 12 -19.03 -10.34 10.43
N TRP A 13 -17.85 -10.69 10.90
CA TRP A 13 -16.60 -10.28 10.26
C TRP A 13 -16.42 -11.02 8.93
N PRO A 14 -15.82 -10.40 7.92
CA PRO A 14 -15.60 -11.04 6.60
C PRO A 14 -14.61 -12.20 6.66
N VAL A 15 -13.85 -12.30 7.75
CA VAL A 15 -12.89 -13.38 8.04
C VAL A 15 -12.96 -13.73 9.52
N ASP A 16 -12.51 -14.93 9.89
CA ASP A 16 -12.33 -15.30 11.30
C ASP A 16 -11.18 -14.50 11.91
N LEU A 17 -11.51 -13.52 12.78
CA LEU A 17 -10.52 -12.63 13.39
C LEU A 17 -9.51 -13.36 14.27
N LYS A 18 -9.93 -14.39 15.03
CA LYS A 18 -9.01 -15.15 15.88
C LYS A 18 -8.03 -15.94 15.05
N GLN A 19 -8.51 -16.59 13.98
CA GLN A 19 -7.67 -17.31 13.05
C GLN A 19 -6.73 -16.35 12.30
N LEU A 20 -7.21 -15.20 11.84
CA LEU A 20 -6.41 -14.18 11.16
C LEU A 20 -5.28 -13.66 12.07
N ILE A 21 -5.61 -13.29 13.30
CA ILE A 21 -4.66 -12.81 14.31
C ILE A 21 -3.61 -13.89 14.59
N HIS A 22 -4.05 -15.12 14.86
CA HIS A 22 -3.14 -16.23 15.14
C HIS A 22 -2.21 -16.47 13.94
N PHE A 23 -2.76 -16.61 12.74
CA PHE A 23 -1.99 -16.88 11.52
C PHE A 23 -0.98 -15.77 11.24
N ALA A 24 -1.42 -14.50 11.19
CA ALA A 24 -0.56 -13.41 10.75
C ALA A 24 0.50 -13.00 11.79
N LEU A 25 0.23 -13.16 13.09
CA LEU A 25 1.09 -12.64 14.15
C LEU A 25 1.79 -13.70 15.00
N TYR A 26 1.28 -14.93 15.04
CA TYR A 26 1.80 -15.97 15.96
C TYR A 26 2.12 -17.31 15.29
N ASP A 27 1.58 -17.60 14.10
CA ASP A 27 1.87 -18.84 13.40
C ASP A 27 3.36 -19.00 13.10
N THR A 28 3.91 -20.17 13.37
CA THR A 28 5.35 -20.43 13.27
C THR A 28 5.88 -20.26 11.86
N GLN A 29 5.12 -20.69 10.84
CA GLN A 29 5.52 -20.56 9.43
C GLN A 29 5.44 -19.11 8.96
N ALA A 30 4.38 -18.39 9.32
CA ALA A 30 4.25 -16.98 9.03
C ALA A 30 5.38 -16.17 9.69
N GLN A 31 5.70 -16.47 10.96
CA GLN A 31 6.80 -15.81 11.68
C GLN A 31 8.17 -16.11 11.11
N LEU A 32 8.38 -17.27 10.49
CA LEU A 32 9.59 -17.55 9.72
C LEU A 32 9.80 -16.48 8.64
N PHE A 33 8.77 -16.21 7.84
CA PHE A 33 8.86 -15.21 6.77
C PHE A 33 8.98 -13.77 7.27
N VAL A 34 8.33 -13.44 8.38
CA VAL A 34 8.43 -12.12 9.00
C VAL A 34 9.84 -11.84 9.51
N LYS A 35 10.42 -12.79 10.24
CA LYS A 35 11.74 -12.66 10.87
C LYS A 35 12.90 -12.77 9.87
N SER A 36 12.68 -13.38 8.71
CA SER A 36 13.71 -13.54 7.69
C SER A 36 13.85 -12.27 6.84
N SER A 37 15.05 -12.01 6.36
CA SER A 37 15.34 -10.94 5.41
C SER A 37 15.94 -11.50 4.13
N CYS A 38 15.40 -11.14 2.98
CA CYS A 38 16.02 -11.51 1.71
C CYS A 38 17.41 -10.89 1.52
N ASN A 39 17.75 -9.84 2.24
CA ASN A 39 19.10 -9.28 2.20
C ASN A 39 20.14 -10.22 2.82
N THR A 40 19.72 -11.11 3.74
CA THR A 40 20.56 -12.12 4.37
C THR A 40 20.33 -13.51 3.77
N PHE A 41 19.86 -13.58 2.54
CA PHE A 41 19.55 -14.83 1.85
C PHE A 41 20.82 -15.64 1.54
N PHE A 42 21.90 -14.96 1.19
CA PHE A 42 23.19 -15.56 0.92
C PHE A 42 24.12 -15.40 2.12
N GLN A 43 24.84 -16.47 2.48
CA GLN A 43 25.84 -16.42 3.53
C GLN A 43 27.21 -16.75 2.96
N PRO A 44 28.23 -15.93 3.21
CA PRO A 44 29.58 -16.21 2.78
C PRO A 44 30.24 -17.25 3.69
N PHE A 45 31.06 -18.12 3.13
CA PHE A 45 32.00 -18.95 3.87
C PHE A 45 33.41 -18.86 3.27
N LYS A 46 34.41 -19.01 4.10
CA LYS A 46 35.81 -18.98 3.70
C LYS A 46 36.33 -20.39 3.48
N ARG A 47 36.91 -20.65 2.31
CA ARG A 47 37.52 -21.92 1.96
C ARG A 47 38.93 -22.06 2.60
N SER A 48 39.46 -23.28 2.56
CA SER A 48 40.83 -23.59 3.01
C SER A 48 41.89 -22.85 2.20
N ASP A 49 41.63 -22.52 0.94
CA ASP A 49 42.52 -21.73 0.06
C ASP A 49 42.44 -20.22 0.30
N GLY A 50 41.58 -19.79 1.23
CA GLY A 50 41.40 -18.38 1.56
C GLY A 50 40.36 -17.65 0.70
N THR A 51 39.78 -18.28 -0.33
CA THR A 51 38.70 -17.70 -1.15
C THR A 51 37.36 -17.69 -0.41
N PHE A 52 36.52 -16.70 -0.70
CA PHE A 52 35.16 -16.64 -0.17
C PHE A 52 34.18 -17.13 -1.20
N CYS A 53 33.26 -17.93 -0.75
CA CYS A 53 32.15 -18.44 -1.55
C CYS A 53 30.83 -18.17 -0.86
N VAL A 54 29.74 -18.21 -1.64
CA VAL A 54 28.38 -18.22 -1.12
C VAL A 54 27.86 -19.63 -1.22
N ASP A 55 27.55 -20.23 -0.08
CA ASP A 55 26.81 -21.48 -0.02
C ASP A 55 25.54 -21.26 0.83
N ARG A 56 24.45 -21.84 0.39
CA ARG A 56 23.17 -21.87 1.11
C ARG A 56 23.16 -22.86 2.28
N ARG A 57 24.12 -23.80 2.31
CA ARG A 57 24.17 -24.93 3.27
C ARG A 57 24.93 -24.63 4.56
N VAL A 58 25.68 -23.55 4.60
CA VAL A 58 26.58 -23.25 5.73
C VAL A 58 26.10 -22.00 6.42
N GLY A 59 25.27 -22.19 7.39
CA GLY A 59 24.80 -21.17 8.32
C GLY A 59 23.47 -21.58 8.92
N LEU A 60 23.40 -21.66 10.23
CA LEU A 60 22.19 -21.98 11.01
C LEU A 60 21.00 -21.02 10.74
N ASP A 61 21.20 -20.01 9.90
CA ASP A 61 20.26 -18.91 9.65
C ASP A 61 19.87 -18.70 8.18
N GLY A 62 20.23 -19.57 7.26
CA GLY A 62 19.83 -19.47 5.84
C GLY A 62 18.32 -19.44 5.69
N CYS A 63 17.78 -18.42 5.02
CA CYS A 63 16.32 -18.29 4.85
C CYS A 63 15.71 -19.50 4.13
N TRP A 64 16.44 -20.08 3.17
CA TRP A 64 16.01 -21.25 2.42
C TRP A 64 15.96 -22.50 3.30
N ASP A 65 16.98 -22.74 4.11
CA ASP A 65 17.12 -23.93 4.93
C ASP A 65 16.11 -24.01 6.07
N ARG A 66 15.50 -22.86 6.42
CA ARG A 66 14.40 -22.79 7.39
C ARG A 66 13.04 -23.18 6.82
N LEU A 67 12.90 -23.26 5.50
CA LEU A 67 11.68 -23.77 4.91
C LEU A 67 11.48 -25.24 5.28
N PRO A 68 10.23 -25.72 5.42
CA PRO A 68 9.94 -27.13 5.60
C PRO A 68 10.64 -27.98 4.55
N GLU A 69 11.15 -29.13 4.96
CA GLU A 69 11.92 -30.03 4.09
C GLU A 69 11.13 -30.40 2.82
N ALA A 70 9.86 -30.81 2.97
CA ALA A 70 9.01 -31.15 1.84
C ALA A 70 8.82 -29.98 0.83
N TRP A 71 8.90 -28.71 1.30
CA TRP A 71 8.83 -27.57 0.39
C TRP A 71 10.14 -27.41 -0.39
N ARG A 72 11.27 -27.56 0.30
CA ARG A 72 12.59 -27.48 -0.32
C ARG A 72 12.79 -28.56 -1.37
N GLU A 73 12.50 -29.82 -1.02
CA GLU A 73 12.56 -30.97 -1.93
C GLU A 73 11.69 -30.74 -3.19
N TYR A 74 10.45 -30.26 -3.00
CA TYR A 74 9.57 -29.92 -4.11
C TYR A 74 10.18 -28.87 -5.04
N PHE A 75 10.66 -27.76 -4.53
CA PHE A 75 11.24 -26.69 -5.35
C PHE A 75 12.57 -27.10 -5.98
N GLU A 76 13.37 -27.92 -5.32
CA GLU A 76 14.64 -28.43 -5.82
C GLU A 76 14.47 -29.49 -6.91
N SER A 77 13.32 -30.16 -6.97
CA SER A 77 13.00 -31.08 -8.04
C SER A 77 12.67 -30.39 -9.39
N VAL A 78 12.37 -29.09 -9.36
CA VAL A 78 12.07 -28.29 -10.55
C VAL A 78 13.37 -27.77 -11.16
N THR A 79 13.82 -28.38 -12.26
CA THR A 79 15.12 -28.08 -12.86
C THR A 79 15.06 -27.26 -14.14
N GLY A 80 13.99 -27.39 -14.95
CA GLY A 80 13.82 -26.67 -16.21
C GLY A 80 13.59 -25.18 -16.02
N ALA A 81 14.26 -24.32 -16.81
CA ALA A 81 14.11 -22.86 -16.71
C ALA A 81 12.67 -22.42 -16.94
N ASP A 82 12.01 -22.92 -17.98
CA ASP A 82 10.60 -22.58 -18.29
C ASP A 82 9.65 -23.11 -17.22
N GLU A 83 9.94 -24.29 -16.66
CA GLU A 83 9.17 -24.88 -15.56
C GLU A 83 9.28 -24.04 -14.28
N ARG A 84 10.49 -23.57 -13.95
CA ARG A 84 10.73 -22.62 -12.83
C ARG A 84 9.94 -21.35 -12.98
N GLU A 85 9.92 -20.74 -14.18
CA GLU A 85 9.13 -19.54 -14.45
C GLU A 85 7.63 -19.80 -14.35
N ALA A 86 7.13 -20.88 -14.94
CA ALA A 86 5.73 -21.27 -14.85
C ALA A 86 5.29 -21.49 -13.39
N LEU A 87 6.14 -22.14 -12.59
CA LEU A 87 5.87 -22.36 -11.16
C LEU A 87 5.80 -21.03 -10.38
N LEU A 88 6.69 -20.06 -10.64
CA LEU A 88 6.65 -18.76 -9.98
C LEU A 88 5.36 -18.00 -10.31
N VAL A 89 4.89 -18.06 -11.54
CA VAL A 89 3.59 -17.48 -11.93
C VAL A 89 2.45 -18.17 -11.19
N ARG A 90 2.40 -19.50 -11.17
CA ARG A 90 1.40 -20.29 -10.44
C ARG A 90 1.39 -19.95 -8.94
N LEU A 91 2.56 -19.92 -8.32
CA LEU A 91 2.71 -19.55 -6.90
C LEU A 91 2.18 -18.13 -6.63
N SER A 92 2.47 -17.18 -7.50
CA SER A 92 1.99 -15.80 -7.34
C SER A 92 0.46 -15.70 -7.43
N ARG A 93 -0.18 -16.57 -8.23
CA ARG A 93 -1.64 -16.66 -8.34
C ARG A 93 -2.27 -17.48 -7.21
N GLY A 94 -1.45 -18.14 -6.38
CA GLY A 94 -1.92 -19.03 -5.31
C GLY A 94 -2.51 -20.33 -5.84
N GLU A 95 -2.10 -20.77 -7.03
CA GLU A 95 -2.50 -22.06 -7.59
C GLU A 95 -1.81 -23.18 -6.81
N ALA A 96 -2.60 -24.11 -6.27
CA ALA A 96 -2.15 -25.08 -5.28
C ALA A 96 -1.93 -26.48 -5.84
N GLU A 97 -2.29 -26.72 -7.11
CA GLU A 97 -2.21 -28.04 -7.74
C GLU A 97 -0.77 -28.59 -7.72
N GLY A 98 -0.61 -29.81 -7.21
CA GLY A 98 0.68 -30.49 -7.14
C GLY A 98 1.66 -29.94 -6.10
N LEU A 99 1.25 -28.98 -5.25
CA LEU A 99 2.09 -28.50 -4.15
C LEU A 99 2.03 -29.44 -2.94
N PRO A 100 3.07 -29.50 -2.10
CA PRO A 100 3.01 -30.18 -0.80
C PRO A 100 1.82 -29.70 0.05
N ASP A 101 1.15 -30.59 0.76
CA ASP A 101 -0.07 -30.29 1.52
C ASP A 101 0.08 -29.10 2.48
N SER A 102 1.20 -29.03 3.20
CA SER A 102 1.47 -27.94 4.14
C SER A 102 1.71 -26.60 3.44
N LEU A 103 2.29 -26.59 2.23
CA LEU A 103 2.45 -25.39 1.41
C LEU A 103 1.09 -24.93 0.86
N ASN A 104 0.28 -25.86 0.40
CA ASN A 104 -1.09 -25.56 -0.02
C ASN A 104 -1.93 -25.00 1.14
N ALA A 105 -1.84 -25.57 2.33
CA ALA A 105 -2.51 -25.06 3.53
C ALA A 105 -2.08 -23.62 3.87
N TYR A 106 -0.77 -23.34 3.78
CA TYR A 106 -0.23 -22.00 3.98
C TYR A 106 -0.81 -20.98 2.99
N LEU A 107 -0.75 -21.26 1.68
CA LEU A 107 -1.28 -20.38 0.63
C LEU A 107 -2.80 -20.21 0.75
N THR A 108 -3.51 -21.29 1.12
CA THR A 108 -4.95 -21.24 1.36
C THR A 108 -5.28 -20.32 2.53
N SER A 109 -4.55 -20.42 3.65
CA SER A 109 -4.71 -19.51 4.79
C SER A 109 -4.45 -18.06 4.40
N CYS A 110 -3.40 -17.79 3.61
CA CYS A 110 -3.14 -16.45 3.12
C CYS A 110 -4.32 -15.88 2.30
N ARG A 111 -4.96 -16.69 1.48
CA ARG A 111 -6.10 -16.28 0.64
C ARG A 111 -7.38 -16.11 1.43
N THR A 112 -7.75 -17.11 2.23
CA THR A 112 -9.04 -17.15 2.95
C THR A 112 -9.11 -16.15 4.09
N LEU A 113 -7.96 -15.76 4.66
CA LEU A 113 -7.85 -14.76 5.73
C LEU A 113 -7.61 -13.34 5.20
N SER A 114 -7.73 -13.14 3.90
CA SER A 114 -7.58 -11.83 3.26
C SER A 114 -8.93 -11.28 2.81
N LEU A 115 -9.09 -9.97 2.91
CA LEU A 115 -10.23 -9.28 2.32
C LEU A 115 -10.24 -9.44 0.80
N ASP A 116 -11.43 -9.60 0.23
CA ASP A 116 -11.62 -9.47 -1.21
C ASP A 116 -11.22 -8.06 -1.68
N ARG A 117 -10.52 -7.99 -2.79
CA ARG A 117 -10.01 -6.75 -3.39
C ARG A 117 -10.66 -6.43 -4.74
N THR A 118 -11.64 -7.22 -5.14
CA THR A 118 -12.41 -6.98 -6.36
C THR A 118 -13.11 -5.62 -6.24
N CYS A 119 -12.89 -4.75 -7.22
CA CYS A 119 -13.59 -3.46 -7.28
C CYS A 119 -15.09 -3.72 -7.44
N SER A 120 -15.86 -3.22 -6.51
CA SER A 120 -17.30 -3.45 -6.43
C SER A 120 -18.01 -2.23 -5.83
N PRO A 121 -19.19 -1.86 -6.34
CA PRO A 121 -20.01 -0.82 -5.71
C PRO A 121 -20.60 -1.27 -4.36
N VAL A 122 -20.55 -2.57 -4.06
CA VAL A 122 -21.02 -3.12 -2.79
C VAL A 122 -19.88 -3.09 -1.79
N PRO A 123 -20.08 -2.54 -0.57
CA PRO A 123 -19.08 -2.59 0.49
C PRO A 123 -18.69 -4.03 0.84
N VAL A 124 -17.40 -4.27 1.06
CA VAL A 124 -16.89 -5.56 1.59
C VAL A 124 -17.36 -5.77 3.02
N LEU A 125 -17.54 -4.67 3.76
CA LEU A 125 -17.97 -4.66 5.15
C LEU A 125 -18.72 -3.36 5.44
N SER A 126 -19.79 -3.44 6.25
CA SER A 126 -20.58 -2.28 6.65
C SER A 126 -21.11 -2.43 8.08
N TYR A 127 -21.04 -1.36 8.88
CA TYR A 127 -21.60 -1.33 10.24
C TYR A 127 -22.20 0.05 10.56
N PRO A 128 -23.44 0.14 11.10
CA PRO A 128 -24.41 -0.96 11.21
C PRO A 128 -24.70 -1.61 9.87
N SER A 129 -25.04 -2.90 9.91
CA SER A 129 -25.36 -3.64 8.69
C SER A 129 -26.46 -2.92 7.90
N ALA A 130 -26.27 -2.78 6.58
CA ALA A 130 -27.27 -2.17 5.72
C ALA A 130 -28.57 -2.99 5.81
N SER A 131 -29.67 -2.34 6.18
CA SER A 131 -30.99 -2.94 5.97
C SER A 131 -31.17 -3.22 4.48
N SER A 132 -31.82 -4.32 4.11
CA SER A 132 -31.95 -4.85 2.76
C SER A 132 -32.59 -3.92 1.69
N SER A 133 -32.79 -2.66 2.04
CA SER A 133 -33.29 -1.59 1.17
C SER A 133 -32.21 -0.62 0.66
N SER A 134 -30.93 -0.93 0.81
CA SER A 134 -29.88 -0.02 0.37
C SER A 134 -29.78 -0.01 -1.16
N THR A 135 -30.04 1.14 -1.68
CA THR A 135 -29.93 1.59 -3.07
C THR A 135 -28.66 1.07 -3.74
N ARG A 136 -28.83 0.33 -4.83
CA ARG A 136 -27.74 -0.01 -5.75
C ARG A 136 -27.10 1.29 -6.24
N LEU A 137 -25.82 1.47 -6.01
CA LEU A 137 -25.01 2.47 -6.70
C LEU A 137 -25.15 2.21 -8.21
N ALA A 138 -25.90 3.07 -8.88
CA ALA A 138 -26.13 2.95 -10.31
C ALA A 138 -24.88 3.45 -11.04
N SER A 139 -24.00 2.55 -11.42
CA SER A 139 -22.95 2.83 -12.39
C SER A 139 -23.59 3.02 -13.77
N GLN A 140 -23.99 4.24 -14.09
CA GLN A 140 -24.31 4.61 -15.46
C GLN A 140 -23.03 5.02 -16.18
N ALA A 141 -22.52 4.12 -17.01
CA ALA A 141 -21.49 4.46 -17.98
C ALA A 141 -22.04 5.56 -18.92
N ARG A 142 -21.51 6.77 -18.82
CA ARG A 142 -21.80 7.84 -19.77
C ARG A 142 -21.11 7.57 -21.10
N ALA A 143 -21.89 7.57 -22.17
CA ALA A 143 -21.41 7.45 -23.55
C ALA A 143 -20.44 8.60 -23.91
N PRO A 144 -19.43 8.36 -24.74
CA PRO A 144 -18.51 9.40 -25.20
C PRO A 144 -19.21 10.37 -26.16
N ILE A 145 -19.00 11.67 -25.91
CA ILE A 145 -19.50 12.73 -26.77
C ILE A 145 -18.67 12.71 -28.08
N SER A 146 -19.32 12.35 -29.18
CA SER A 146 -18.72 12.40 -30.51
C SER A 146 -18.59 13.84 -30.99
N ALA A 147 -17.35 14.31 -31.21
CA ALA A 147 -17.04 15.65 -31.68
C ALA A 147 -17.09 15.75 -33.21
N ILE A 148 -17.86 16.69 -33.73
CA ILE A 148 -17.88 17.10 -35.14
C ILE A 148 -16.53 17.78 -35.46
N ARG A 149 -15.84 17.26 -36.47
CA ARG A 149 -14.54 17.79 -36.92
C ARG A 149 -14.73 19.04 -37.76
N ARG A 150 -14.27 20.20 -37.25
CA ARG A 150 -14.08 21.45 -37.97
C ARG A 150 -12.58 21.74 -38.05
N GLU A 151 -12.07 22.22 -39.20
CA GLU A 151 -10.66 22.68 -39.30
C GLU A 151 -10.44 23.87 -38.35
N ARG A 152 -9.33 23.84 -37.62
CA ARG A 152 -8.99 24.77 -36.55
C ARG A 152 -7.87 25.71 -36.95
N THR A 153 -7.96 26.96 -36.50
CA THR A 153 -6.87 27.96 -36.61
C THR A 153 -5.64 27.57 -35.80
N GLU A 154 -4.47 28.17 -36.07
CA GLU A 154 -3.24 27.89 -35.28
C GLU A 154 -3.39 28.34 -33.81
N GLU A 155 -4.14 29.40 -33.54
CA GLU A 155 -4.47 29.83 -32.18
C GLU A 155 -5.33 28.79 -31.45
N GLU A 156 -6.31 28.19 -32.12
CA GLU A 156 -7.12 27.11 -31.57
C GLU A 156 -6.31 25.82 -31.32
N LYS A 157 -5.31 25.54 -32.17
CA LYS A 157 -4.38 24.42 -31.97
C LYS A 157 -3.48 24.65 -30.76
N LEU A 158 -2.93 25.86 -30.61
CA LEU A 158 -2.10 26.26 -29.47
C LEU A 158 -2.90 26.25 -28.16
N ALA A 159 -4.11 26.80 -28.16
CA ALA A 159 -5.04 26.75 -27.03
C ALA A 159 -5.37 25.30 -26.63
N LYS A 160 -5.57 24.41 -27.62
CA LYS A 160 -5.80 22.98 -27.38
C LYS A 160 -4.58 22.28 -26.78
N ILE A 161 -3.37 22.62 -27.22
CA ILE A 161 -2.12 22.09 -26.66
C ILE A 161 -1.95 22.56 -25.23
N ASN A 162 -2.19 23.84 -24.97
CA ASN A 162 -2.14 24.40 -23.61
C ASN A 162 -3.19 23.78 -22.70
N LEU A 163 -4.40 23.59 -23.18
CA LEU A 163 -5.48 22.89 -22.48
C LEU A 163 -5.08 21.44 -22.16
N LYS A 164 -4.54 20.70 -23.14
CA LYS A 164 -4.07 19.34 -22.94
C LYS A 164 -2.95 19.30 -21.89
N ASN A 165 -1.97 20.18 -21.97
CA ASN A 165 -0.87 20.27 -21.02
C ASN A 165 -1.38 20.62 -19.60
N ALA A 166 -2.34 21.53 -19.47
CA ALA A 166 -2.94 21.90 -18.21
C ALA A 166 -3.77 20.76 -17.59
N LEU A 167 -4.51 19.98 -18.40
CA LEU A 167 -5.27 18.82 -17.97
C LEU A 167 -4.37 17.65 -17.56
N GLN A 168 -3.26 17.45 -18.28
CA GLN A 168 -2.32 16.35 -18.04
C GLN A 168 -1.15 16.70 -17.12
N ALA A 169 -1.04 17.97 -16.67
CA ALA A 169 0.07 18.44 -15.86
C ALA A 169 0.28 17.58 -14.59
N GLY A 170 1.29 16.72 -14.64
CA GLY A 170 1.67 15.86 -13.52
C GLY A 170 0.74 14.66 -13.24
N LYS A 171 -0.21 14.34 -14.13
CA LYS A 171 -1.06 13.14 -14.02
C LYS A 171 -0.50 11.98 -14.84
N SER A 172 -0.26 10.84 -14.20
CA SER A 172 -0.13 9.56 -14.89
C SER A 172 -1.53 8.97 -15.15
N PRO A 173 -1.72 8.07 -16.14
CA PRO A 173 -2.99 7.38 -16.36
C PRO A 173 -3.53 6.69 -15.11
N LYS A 174 -2.65 6.08 -14.34
CA LYS A 174 -2.97 5.48 -13.03
C LYS A 174 -3.57 6.51 -12.07
N LYS A 175 -2.93 7.68 -11.94
CA LYS A 175 -3.38 8.74 -11.03
C LYS A 175 -4.72 9.35 -11.49
N GLU A 176 -4.94 9.41 -12.78
CA GLU A 176 -6.21 9.84 -13.35
C GLU A 176 -7.34 8.88 -12.96
N HIS A 177 -7.15 7.56 -13.17
CA HIS A 177 -8.11 6.54 -12.77
C HIS A 177 -8.46 6.59 -11.27
N GLU A 178 -7.45 6.74 -10.41
CA GLU A 178 -7.64 6.84 -8.96
C GLU A 178 -8.46 8.07 -8.55
N VAL A 179 -8.15 9.23 -9.15
CA VAL A 179 -8.86 10.50 -8.89
C VAL A 179 -10.30 10.40 -9.37
N ASP A 180 -10.54 9.87 -10.57
CA ASP A 180 -11.88 9.75 -11.15
C ASP A 180 -12.75 8.80 -10.32
N SER A 181 -12.22 7.66 -9.91
CA SER A 181 -12.94 6.68 -9.08
C SER A 181 -13.32 7.26 -7.71
N LEU A 182 -12.40 7.99 -7.07
CA LEU A 182 -12.69 8.62 -5.77
C LEU A 182 -13.66 9.79 -5.92
N SER A 183 -13.54 10.59 -6.98
CA SER A 183 -14.49 11.67 -7.28
C SER A 183 -15.90 11.16 -7.52
N GLN A 184 -16.03 9.97 -8.15
CA GLN A 184 -17.33 9.34 -8.32
C GLN A 184 -17.95 8.94 -6.97
N LEU A 185 -17.15 8.35 -6.06
CA LEU A 185 -17.63 8.02 -4.71
C LEU A 185 -18.05 9.27 -3.93
N VAL A 186 -17.32 10.39 -4.09
CA VAL A 186 -17.71 11.68 -3.50
C VAL A 186 -19.03 12.17 -4.10
N ALA A 187 -19.22 12.03 -5.41
CA ALA A 187 -20.48 12.40 -6.09
C ALA A 187 -21.67 11.60 -5.56
N ASP A 188 -21.48 10.30 -5.31
CA ASP A 188 -22.53 9.44 -4.76
C ASP A 188 -22.94 9.89 -3.35
N ILE A 189 -21.96 10.22 -2.48
CA ILE A 189 -22.22 10.76 -1.14
C ILE A 189 -22.88 12.14 -1.22
N GLN A 190 -22.44 12.99 -2.15
CA GLN A 190 -23.02 14.33 -2.35
C GLN A 190 -24.47 14.25 -2.83
N ALA A 191 -24.84 13.24 -3.62
CA ALA A 191 -26.22 13.01 -4.05
C ALA A 191 -27.14 12.60 -2.89
N GLU A 192 -26.60 11.87 -1.91
CA GLU A 192 -27.32 11.48 -0.69
C GLU A 192 -27.40 12.64 0.31
N GLU A 193 -26.37 13.49 0.34
CA GLU A 193 -26.19 14.56 1.30
C GLU A 193 -25.65 15.84 0.65
N ARG A 194 -25.99 17.00 1.22
CA ARG A 194 -25.57 18.30 0.67
C ARG A 194 -24.13 18.65 1.12
N LEU A 195 -23.13 17.92 0.61
CA LEU A 195 -21.72 18.26 0.85
C LEU A 195 -21.36 19.56 0.12
N THR A 196 -20.74 20.48 0.83
CA THR A 196 -20.25 21.74 0.26
C THR A 196 -18.77 22.00 0.53
N HIS A 197 -18.23 21.44 1.63
CA HIS A 197 -16.85 21.66 2.07
C HIS A 197 -16.11 20.33 2.15
N CYS A 198 -14.82 20.36 1.77
CA CYS A 198 -13.95 19.20 1.80
C CYS A 198 -12.56 19.58 2.31
N VAL A 199 -11.98 18.74 3.18
CA VAL A 199 -10.56 18.80 3.57
C VAL A 199 -9.85 17.61 2.93
N ASP A 200 -8.93 17.87 2.00
CA ASP A 200 -8.08 16.86 1.34
C ASP A 200 -6.73 16.79 2.05
N VAL A 201 -6.50 15.69 2.78
CA VAL A 201 -5.37 15.48 3.67
C VAL A 201 -4.25 14.72 2.97
N GLY A 202 -3.04 15.30 2.94
CA GLY A 202 -1.93 14.77 2.17
C GLY A 202 -2.15 14.97 0.68
N SER A 203 -2.65 16.14 0.31
CA SER A 203 -3.11 16.50 -1.04
C SER A 203 -2.00 16.44 -2.12
N GLY A 204 -0.73 16.52 -1.71
CA GLY A 204 0.41 16.53 -2.60
C GLY A 204 0.29 17.66 -3.63
N ARG A 205 0.26 17.31 -4.91
CA ARG A 205 0.02 18.28 -6.00
C ARG A 205 -1.46 18.58 -6.26
N ALA A 206 -2.34 18.23 -5.33
CA ALA A 206 -3.77 18.54 -5.31
C ALA A 206 -4.56 18.10 -6.57
N HIS A 207 -4.24 16.92 -7.13
CA HIS A 207 -4.99 16.41 -8.28
C HIS A 207 -6.43 16.05 -7.92
N LEU A 208 -6.65 15.40 -6.77
CA LEU A 208 -7.97 15.12 -6.25
C LEU A 208 -8.69 16.40 -5.86
N SER A 209 -8.04 17.28 -5.08
CA SER A 209 -8.62 18.55 -4.63
C SER A 209 -9.20 19.36 -5.78
N ARG A 210 -8.49 19.44 -6.94
CA ARG A 210 -8.99 20.12 -8.14
C ARG A 210 -10.19 19.44 -8.74
N ALA A 211 -10.21 18.10 -8.80
CA ALA A 211 -11.35 17.37 -9.32
C ALA A 211 -12.61 17.63 -8.47
N LEU A 212 -12.43 17.70 -7.14
CA LEU A 212 -13.53 17.98 -6.21
C LEU A 212 -14.01 19.44 -6.25
N ALA A 213 -13.11 20.40 -6.51
CA ALA A 213 -13.44 21.82 -6.58
C ALA A 213 -14.09 22.24 -7.90
N CYS A 214 -13.97 21.45 -8.95
CA CYS A 214 -14.51 21.73 -10.29
C CYS A 214 -15.86 21.02 -10.53
N PRO A 215 -16.65 21.47 -11.53
CA PRO A 215 -17.87 20.78 -11.94
C PRO A 215 -17.65 19.30 -12.23
N PRO A 216 -18.61 18.43 -11.90
CA PRO A 216 -19.94 18.71 -11.37
C PRO A 216 -20.03 18.83 -9.84
N LEU A 217 -18.92 18.65 -9.10
CA LEU A 217 -18.92 18.57 -7.63
C LEU A 217 -18.94 19.95 -6.98
N ASP A 218 -18.19 20.91 -7.50
CA ASP A 218 -18.15 22.31 -7.08
C ASP A 218 -17.94 22.52 -5.56
N LEU A 219 -17.13 21.67 -4.92
CA LEU A 219 -16.87 21.75 -3.48
C LEU A 219 -15.89 22.90 -3.14
N HIS A 220 -16.02 23.48 -1.95
CA HIS A 220 -15.00 24.31 -1.34
C HIS A 220 -13.94 23.42 -0.69
N VAL A 221 -12.75 23.32 -1.29
CA VAL A 221 -11.71 22.37 -0.89
C VAL A 221 -10.56 23.08 -0.20
N LEU A 222 -10.23 22.63 1.01
CA LEU A 222 -8.97 22.91 1.69
C LEU A 222 -8.01 21.74 1.46
N ALA A 223 -6.97 21.97 0.67
CA ALA A 223 -5.93 21.01 0.38
C ALA A 223 -4.75 21.21 1.34
N ILE A 224 -4.55 20.29 2.28
CA ILE A 224 -3.45 20.36 3.25
C ILE A 224 -2.36 19.35 2.94
N ASP A 225 -1.10 19.79 3.03
CA ASP A 225 0.09 18.94 2.91
C ASP A 225 1.19 19.49 3.85
N TRP A 226 2.08 18.61 4.31
CA TRP A 226 3.21 19.02 5.15
C TRP A 226 4.34 19.71 4.36
N SER A 227 4.36 19.56 3.04
CA SER A 227 5.46 19.97 2.16
C SER A 227 5.16 21.25 1.41
N SER A 228 5.93 22.29 1.70
CA SER A 228 5.88 23.56 0.96
C SER A 228 6.20 23.39 -0.53
N SER A 229 7.06 22.43 -0.90
CA SER A 229 7.37 22.16 -2.29
C SER A 229 6.20 21.51 -3.04
N GLN A 230 5.39 20.68 -2.37
CA GLN A 230 4.16 20.13 -2.94
C GLN A 230 3.13 21.25 -3.15
N LYS A 231 2.94 22.11 -2.17
CA LYS A 231 2.08 23.29 -2.29
C LYS A 231 2.49 24.18 -3.48
N ALA A 232 3.77 24.56 -3.58
CA ALA A 232 4.25 25.36 -4.71
C ALA A 232 4.04 24.67 -6.07
N GLY A 233 4.20 23.32 -6.10
CA GLY A 233 3.91 22.53 -7.29
C GLY A 233 2.42 22.50 -7.65
N ALA A 234 1.53 22.47 -6.64
CA ALA A 234 0.09 22.54 -6.81
C ALA A 234 -0.35 23.91 -7.35
N GLU A 235 0.11 25.00 -6.73
CA GLU A 235 -0.19 26.39 -7.15
C GLU A 235 0.26 26.66 -8.59
N ARG A 236 1.42 26.11 -9.01
CA ARG A 236 1.87 26.21 -10.41
C ARG A 236 0.90 25.53 -11.37
N ILE A 237 0.36 24.37 -11.01
CA ILE A 237 -0.64 23.67 -11.84
C ILE A 237 -1.93 24.49 -11.90
N ASP A 238 -2.35 25.11 -10.79
CA ASP A 238 -3.55 25.94 -10.74
C ASP A 238 -3.41 27.17 -11.64
N GLN A 239 -2.23 27.79 -11.65
CA GLN A 239 -1.96 28.92 -12.56
C GLN A 239 -2.05 28.50 -14.04
N LEU A 240 -1.50 27.30 -14.40
CA LEU A 240 -1.62 26.79 -15.76
C LEU A 240 -3.09 26.53 -16.15
N ARG A 241 -3.88 26.02 -15.21
CA ARG A 241 -5.31 25.76 -15.42
C ARG A 241 -6.13 27.04 -15.53
N ALA A 242 -5.84 28.03 -14.69
CA ALA A 242 -6.47 29.35 -14.75
C ALA A 242 -6.21 30.03 -16.11
N ASN A 243 -4.97 29.97 -16.60
CA ASN A 243 -4.61 30.49 -17.92
C ASN A 243 -5.32 29.76 -19.08
N ALA A 244 -5.78 28.52 -18.85
CA ALA A 244 -6.57 27.74 -19.80
C ALA A 244 -8.09 27.80 -19.54
N SER A 245 -8.56 28.73 -18.70
CA SER A 245 -9.97 28.87 -18.27
C SER A 245 -10.57 27.61 -17.63
N LEU A 246 -9.76 26.89 -16.86
CA LEU A 246 -10.13 25.66 -16.14
C LEU A 246 -10.12 25.84 -14.62
N ALA A 247 -10.19 27.07 -14.14
CA ALA A 247 -10.35 27.37 -12.71
C ALA A 247 -11.74 26.92 -12.23
N PRO A 248 -11.90 26.61 -10.92
CA PRO A 248 -13.22 26.39 -10.35
C PRO A 248 -14.13 27.59 -10.56
N GLU A 249 -15.39 27.35 -10.94
CA GLU A 249 -16.37 28.42 -11.18
C GLU A 249 -17.24 28.70 -9.94
N LYS A 250 -17.72 27.65 -9.28
CA LYS A 250 -18.59 27.73 -8.10
C LYS A 250 -17.91 27.22 -6.85
N GLY A 251 -17.09 26.17 -6.99
CA GLY A 251 -16.25 25.69 -5.92
C GLY A 251 -15.04 26.58 -5.66
N SER A 252 -14.22 26.21 -4.69
CA SER A 252 -12.95 26.91 -4.40
C SER A 252 -11.87 25.90 -4.01
N LEU A 253 -10.61 26.27 -4.22
CA LEU A 253 -9.45 25.47 -3.82
C LEU A 253 -8.45 26.36 -3.08
N THR A 254 -8.19 25.98 -1.83
CA THR A 254 -7.21 26.66 -0.96
C THR A 254 -6.11 25.68 -0.61
N HIS A 255 -4.85 26.08 -0.72
CA HIS A 255 -3.68 25.27 -0.35
C HIS A 255 -3.07 25.74 0.95
N GLU A 256 -2.82 24.82 1.87
CA GLU A 256 -2.19 25.13 3.15
C GLU A 256 -1.05 24.15 3.45
N VAL A 257 0.05 24.64 4.02
CA VAL A 257 1.07 23.80 4.63
C VAL A 257 0.70 23.64 6.09
N SER A 258 0.45 22.41 6.51
CA SER A 258 -0.01 22.10 7.86
C SER A 258 0.66 20.84 8.38
N SER A 259 0.74 20.68 9.71
CA SER A 259 1.03 19.39 10.31
C SER A 259 -0.06 18.38 9.93
N LEU A 260 0.36 17.16 9.61
CA LEU A 260 -0.54 16.06 9.27
C LEU A 260 -0.66 15.05 10.43
N ASP A 261 -0.35 15.46 11.67
CA ASP A 261 -0.74 14.77 12.88
C ASP A 261 -2.24 14.94 13.17
N ALA A 262 -2.73 14.25 14.20
CA ALA A 262 -4.14 14.30 14.52
C ALA A 262 -4.62 15.71 14.89
N ASP A 263 -3.79 16.51 15.55
CA ASP A 263 -4.15 17.85 16.00
C ASP A 263 -4.24 18.83 14.82
N GLY A 264 -3.27 18.79 13.91
CA GLY A 264 -3.26 19.61 12.70
C GLY A 264 -4.42 19.28 11.75
N VAL A 265 -4.71 18.01 11.55
CA VAL A 265 -5.85 17.58 10.72
C VAL A 265 -7.18 17.94 11.37
N GLN A 266 -7.32 17.79 12.69
CA GLN A 266 -8.52 18.21 13.43
C GLN A 266 -8.74 19.72 13.29
N ALA A 267 -7.71 20.52 13.54
CA ALA A 267 -7.80 21.98 13.42
C ALA A 267 -8.16 22.44 12.00
N ALA A 268 -7.67 21.74 10.95
CA ALA A 268 -8.05 22.02 9.58
C ALA A 268 -9.53 21.68 9.32
N LEU A 269 -10.01 20.53 9.80
CA LEU A 269 -11.40 20.11 9.66
C LEU A 269 -12.36 21.07 10.39
N GLU A 270 -12.03 21.47 11.61
CA GLU A 270 -12.82 22.40 12.41
C GLU A 270 -12.91 23.79 11.74
N ARG A 271 -11.80 24.29 11.26
CA ARG A 271 -11.70 25.61 10.62
C ARG A 271 -12.43 25.67 9.28
N TRP A 272 -12.48 24.53 8.56
CA TRP A 272 -13.06 24.44 7.22
C TRP A 272 -14.50 23.94 7.20
N SER A 273 -15.00 23.45 8.31
CA SER A 273 -16.40 23.06 8.43
C SER A 273 -17.29 24.32 8.42
N PRO A 274 -18.39 24.32 7.64
CA PRO A 274 -19.30 25.46 7.62
C PRO A 274 -19.98 25.60 8.98
N VAL A 275 -19.56 26.62 9.73
CA VAL A 275 -20.15 26.96 11.03
C VAL A 275 -21.28 27.96 10.77
N GLU A 276 -22.48 27.46 10.49
CA GLU A 276 -23.68 28.25 10.66
C GLU A 276 -24.38 27.80 11.94
N ASP A 277 -24.91 28.75 12.70
CA ASP A 277 -25.69 28.53 13.94
C ASP A 277 -27.00 27.74 13.73
N ARG A 278 -27.07 26.95 12.68
CA ARG A 278 -28.26 26.20 12.29
C ARG A 278 -28.00 24.68 12.38
N PRO A 279 -28.98 23.92 12.93
CA PRO A 279 -28.92 22.45 12.97
C PRO A 279 -28.88 21.80 11.58
N THR A 280 -28.93 22.58 10.52
CA THR A 280 -29.02 22.16 9.10
C THR A 280 -27.78 22.50 8.28
N SER A 281 -26.66 22.91 8.91
CA SER A 281 -25.40 23.13 8.19
C SER A 281 -24.98 21.86 7.45
N PRO A 282 -24.60 21.95 6.16
CA PRO A 282 -24.17 20.80 5.41
C PRO A 282 -22.90 20.18 6.03
N PRO A 283 -22.75 18.85 6.04
CA PRO A 283 -21.59 18.18 6.60
C PRO A 283 -20.33 18.49 5.78
N ALA A 284 -19.17 18.55 6.46
CA ALA A 284 -17.87 18.58 5.79
C ALA A 284 -17.42 17.15 5.45
N LEU A 285 -16.64 17.03 4.36
CA LEU A 285 -15.99 15.78 3.95
C LEU A 285 -14.50 15.82 4.31
N LEU A 286 -14.02 14.82 5.04
CA LEU A 286 -12.60 14.54 5.18
C LEU A 286 -12.19 13.50 4.13
N VAL A 287 -11.29 13.84 3.23
CA VAL A 287 -10.81 12.90 2.22
C VAL A 287 -9.29 12.77 2.28
N ALA A 288 -8.79 11.56 2.07
CA ALA A 288 -7.36 11.30 1.92
C ALA A 288 -7.13 10.17 0.92
N LEU A 289 -6.61 10.50 -0.25
CA LEU A 289 -6.15 9.55 -1.25
C LEU A 289 -4.66 9.29 -1.04
N HIS A 290 -4.29 8.03 -0.74
CA HIS A 290 -2.92 7.64 -0.36
C HIS A 290 -2.45 8.24 0.99
N ALA A 291 -3.26 8.11 2.03
CA ALA A 291 -2.86 8.45 3.39
C ALA A 291 -1.71 7.53 3.86
N CYS A 292 -0.48 7.95 3.60
CA CYS A 292 0.73 7.14 3.81
C CYS A 292 1.11 7.04 5.29
N GLY A 293 1.53 5.86 5.71
CA GLY A 293 2.06 5.60 7.05
C GLY A 293 1.10 6.03 8.16
N ASP A 294 1.57 6.90 9.04
CA ASP A 294 0.82 7.37 10.21
C ASP A 294 -0.33 8.34 9.84
N LEU A 295 -0.37 8.83 8.61
CA LEU A 295 -1.40 9.78 8.19
C LEU A 295 -2.82 9.18 8.26
N THR A 296 -3.01 7.90 7.91
CA THR A 296 -4.33 7.27 8.05
C THR A 296 -4.80 7.23 9.51
N PRO A 297 -4.03 6.68 10.48
CA PRO A 297 -4.38 6.73 11.89
C PRO A 297 -4.62 8.15 12.41
N ASN A 298 -3.78 9.11 12.02
CA ASN A 298 -3.92 10.50 12.43
C ASN A 298 -5.22 11.13 11.92
N ALA A 299 -5.54 10.96 10.64
CA ALA A 299 -6.78 11.47 10.05
C ALA A 299 -8.02 10.84 10.70
N MET A 300 -7.98 9.54 11.01
CA MET A 300 -9.06 8.86 11.72
C MET A 300 -9.23 9.40 13.14
N THR A 301 -8.12 9.61 13.85
CA THR A 301 -8.14 10.16 15.20
C THR A 301 -8.69 11.59 15.21
N ALA A 302 -8.26 12.43 14.27
CA ALA A 302 -8.77 13.78 14.08
C ALA A 302 -10.28 13.77 13.81
N PHE A 303 -10.73 12.90 12.90
CA PHE A 303 -12.12 12.73 12.55
C PHE A 303 -13.00 12.34 13.77
N VAL A 304 -12.59 11.31 14.51
CA VAL A 304 -13.31 10.85 15.70
C VAL A 304 -13.34 11.91 16.81
N ARG A 305 -12.26 12.69 16.96
CA ARG A 305 -12.23 13.79 17.92
C ARG A 305 -13.19 14.93 17.53
N ALA A 306 -13.20 15.33 16.25
CA ALA A 306 -14.11 16.35 15.74
C ALA A 306 -15.58 15.94 15.94
N GLU A 307 -15.91 14.66 15.76
CA GLU A 307 -17.23 14.12 15.97
C GLU A 307 -17.74 14.22 17.42
N LYS A 308 -16.85 14.30 18.40
CA LYS A 308 -17.20 14.51 19.82
C LYS A 308 -17.58 15.97 20.10
N VAL A 309 -17.15 16.90 19.25
CA VAL A 309 -17.49 18.31 19.37
C VAL A 309 -18.81 18.57 18.65
N SER A 310 -19.85 18.99 19.37
CA SER A 310 -21.23 19.02 18.89
C SER A 310 -21.45 19.81 17.58
N GLN A 311 -20.70 20.87 17.37
CA GLN A 311 -20.81 21.75 16.19
C GLN A 311 -20.21 21.12 14.90
N TYR A 312 -19.35 20.08 15.02
CA TYR A 312 -18.74 19.39 13.89
C TYR A 312 -19.35 18.01 13.64
N ARG A 313 -20.39 17.65 14.38
CA ARG A 313 -21.09 16.38 14.20
C ARG A 313 -21.72 16.34 12.81
N GLY A 314 -21.51 15.24 12.14
CA GLY A 314 -22.08 15.02 10.83
C GLY A 314 -21.06 14.99 9.72
N ALA A 315 -19.77 15.22 9.98
CA ALA A 315 -18.73 15.08 8.96
C ALA A 315 -18.74 13.69 8.32
N ARG A 316 -18.32 13.61 7.07
CA ARG A 316 -18.13 12.37 6.30
C ARG A 316 -16.64 12.12 6.10
N ALA A 317 -16.27 10.89 5.88
CA ALA A 317 -14.86 10.56 5.63
C ALA A 317 -14.69 9.53 4.53
N ILE A 318 -13.66 9.69 3.70
CA ILE A 318 -13.16 8.70 2.75
C ILE A 318 -11.65 8.62 2.88
N LEU A 319 -11.15 7.54 3.46
CA LEU A 319 -9.74 7.39 3.78
C LEU A 319 -9.16 6.16 3.07
N VAL A 320 -8.22 6.39 2.14
CA VAL A 320 -7.51 5.33 1.42
C VAL A 320 -6.12 5.17 2.00
N GLY A 321 -5.93 4.15 2.84
CA GLY A 321 -4.64 3.84 3.44
C GLY A 321 -3.67 3.22 2.44
N CYS A 322 -2.40 3.64 2.50
CA CYS A 322 -1.34 3.00 1.73
C CYS A 322 -0.03 2.97 2.55
N CYS A 323 1.10 2.64 1.94
CA CYS A 323 2.45 2.73 2.54
C CYS A 323 2.54 2.31 4.03
N TYR A 324 1.90 1.20 4.40
CA TYR A 324 1.92 0.67 5.78
C TYR A 324 3.33 0.48 6.33
N ASN A 325 4.31 0.26 5.44
CA ASN A 325 5.74 0.17 5.80
C ASN A 325 6.30 1.46 6.44
N MET A 326 5.61 2.58 6.30
CA MET A 326 5.93 3.86 6.92
C MET A 326 5.17 4.09 8.23
N GLN A 327 4.24 3.21 8.58
CA GLN A 327 3.47 3.33 9.82
C GLN A 327 4.34 2.98 11.03
N THR A 328 4.15 3.73 12.11
CA THR A 328 4.72 3.43 13.42
C THR A 328 4.05 2.20 14.01
N PRO A 329 4.80 1.15 14.43
CA PRO A 329 4.22 -0.10 14.93
C PRO A 329 3.25 0.06 16.11
N SER A 330 3.49 1.02 17.01
CA SER A 330 2.62 1.29 18.16
C SER A 330 1.22 1.83 17.78
N LEU A 331 1.01 2.19 16.51
CA LEU A 331 -0.31 2.54 15.96
C LEU A 331 -1.09 1.31 15.45
N PHE A 332 -0.76 0.13 15.96
CA PHE A 332 -1.56 -1.07 15.84
C PHE A 332 -1.50 -1.86 17.17
N PRO A 333 -2.62 -2.22 17.77
CA PRO A 333 -3.98 -1.90 17.36
C PRO A 333 -4.40 -0.46 17.73
N LEU A 334 -5.30 0.12 16.94
CA LEU A 334 -5.97 1.39 17.26
C LEU A 334 -7.26 1.15 18.05
N SER A 335 -8.00 0.09 17.72
CA SER A 335 -9.29 -0.23 18.30
C SER A 335 -9.16 -0.98 19.63
N ARG A 336 -10.08 -0.72 20.53
CA ARG A 336 -10.23 -1.49 21.77
C ARG A 336 -10.60 -2.94 21.50
N HIS A 337 -11.39 -3.16 20.45
CA HIS A 337 -11.81 -4.49 20.06
C HIS A 337 -10.60 -5.36 19.70
N PHE A 338 -9.73 -4.90 18.81
CA PHE A 338 -8.51 -5.65 18.48
C PHE A 338 -7.55 -5.76 19.68
N ALA A 339 -7.38 -4.70 20.46
CA ALA A 339 -6.57 -4.74 21.67
C ALA A 339 -7.02 -5.86 22.65
N SER A 340 -8.33 -6.11 22.75
CA SER A 340 -8.87 -7.18 23.61
C SER A 340 -8.63 -8.61 23.08
N LEU A 341 -8.34 -8.76 21.78
CA LEU A 341 -8.09 -10.06 21.14
C LEU A 341 -6.61 -10.43 21.11
N LEU A 342 -5.73 -9.47 21.37
CA LEU A 342 -4.28 -9.66 21.27
C LEU A 342 -3.69 -10.09 22.60
N SER A 343 -2.69 -10.97 22.55
CA SER A 343 -1.99 -11.47 23.74
C SER A 343 -0.82 -10.59 24.19
N THR A 344 -0.41 -9.63 23.34
CA THR A 344 0.71 -8.71 23.61
C THR A 344 0.35 -7.29 23.22
N GLU A 345 0.98 -6.30 23.86
CA GLU A 345 0.70 -4.88 23.61
C GLU A 345 1.11 -4.42 22.19
N HIS A 346 2.20 -4.98 21.63
CA HIS A 346 2.73 -4.57 20.33
C HIS A 346 3.05 -5.78 19.44
N PRO A 347 2.01 -6.48 18.93
CA PRO A 347 2.22 -7.71 18.19
C PRO A 347 2.77 -7.46 16.78
N MET A 348 2.56 -6.26 16.22
CA MET A 348 2.98 -5.92 14.87
C MET A 348 4.31 -5.17 14.87
N SER A 349 5.33 -5.76 14.24
CA SER A 349 6.65 -5.15 14.08
C SER A 349 6.78 -4.40 12.74
N ARG A 350 7.87 -3.64 12.57
CA ARG A 350 8.24 -3.05 11.27
C ARG A 350 8.40 -4.09 10.16
N ALA A 351 8.77 -5.33 10.49
CA ALA A 351 8.89 -6.40 9.51
C ALA A 351 7.52 -6.81 8.95
N HIS A 352 6.51 -6.92 9.80
CA HIS A 352 5.12 -7.14 9.39
C HIS A 352 4.64 -6.00 8.47
N LEU A 353 4.80 -4.76 8.90
CA LEU A 353 4.38 -3.58 8.14
C LEU A 353 5.06 -3.45 6.77
N ARG A 354 6.30 -3.95 6.63
CA ARG A 354 6.98 -3.99 5.31
C ARG A 354 6.40 -5.02 4.37
N LEU A 355 5.79 -6.09 4.88
CA LEU A 355 5.13 -7.10 4.06
C LEU A 355 3.73 -6.68 3.64
N THR A 356 3.01 -5.94 4.47
CA THR A 356 1.64 -5.49 4.23
C THR A 356 1.40 -4.93 2.80
N PRO A 357 2.33 -4.17 2.19
CA PRO A 357 2.14 -3.71 0.82
C PRO A 357 2.29 -4.76 -0.27
N GLN A 358 2.63 -5.99 0.01
CA GLN A 358 2.82 -7.02 -1.01
C GLN A 358 1.48 -7.62 -1.43
N SER A 359 1.32 -7.88 -2.73
CA SER A 359 0.11 -8.48 -3.30
C SER A 359 0.48 -9.42 -4.46
N PRO A 360 0.96 -10.64 -4.18
CA PRO A 360 1.39 -11.58 -5.21
C PRO A 360 0.38 -11.79 -6.34
N PRO A 361 -0.95 -11.89 -6.11
CA PRO A 361 -1.92 -12.07 -7.18
C PRO A 361 -1.91 -10.99 -8.27
N THR A 362 -1.36 -9.81 -7.95
CA THR A 362 -1.34 -8.69 -8.91
C THR A 362 -0.07 -8.63 -9.77
N TRP A 363 0.93 -9.46 -9.48
CA TRP A 363 2.26 -9.34 -10.08
C TRP A 363 2.33 -9.69 -11.57
N HIS A 364 1.39 -10.52 -12.05
CA HIS A 364 1.33 -10.98 -13.44
C HIS A 364 0.03 -10.56 -14.15
N LEU A 365 -0.61 -9.47 -13.67
CA LEU A 365 -1.82 -8.93 -14.31
C LEU A 365 -1.53 -8.27 -15.66
N THR A 366 -0.34 -7.66 -15.81
CA THR A 366 0.10 -7.04 -17.06
C THR A 366 1.55 -7.38 -17.37
N PRO A 367 2.00 -7.31 -18.64
CA PRO A 367 3.40 -7.52 -19.01
C PRO A 367 4.35 -6.56 -18.29
N GLU A 368 3.93 -5.30 -18.08
CA GLU A 368 4.71 -4.29 -17.37
C GLU A 368 4.88 -4.64 -15.90
N ALA A 369 3.82 -5.14 -15.23
CA ALA A 369 3.88 -5.60 -13.85
C ALA A 369 4.85 -6.79 -13.72
N THR A 370 4.79 -7.75 -14.64
CA THR A 370 5.71 -8.89 -14.71
C THR A 370 7.15 -8.42 -14.88
N SER A 371 7.42 -7.53 -15.82
CA SER A 371 8.75 -6.97 -16.05
C SER A 371 9.28 -6.22 -14.82
N ALA A 372 8.45 -5.42 -14.16
CA ALA A 372 8.80 -4.71 -12.94
C ALA A 372 9.09 -5.67 -11.77
N LEU A 373 8.36 -6.78 -11.66
CA LEU A 373 8.64 -7.84 -10.68
C LEU A 373 10.02 -8.45 -10.90
N TYR A 374 10.34 -8.83 -12.14
CA TYR A 374 11.65 -9.42 -12.46
C TYR A 374 12.79 -8.45 -12.15
N ALA A 375 12.68 -7.20 -12.57
CA ALA A 375 13.67 -6.17 -12.26
C ALA A 375 13.83 -5.95 -10.74
N SER A 376 12.73 -5.96 -9.99
CA SER A 376 12.77 -5.77 -8.53
C SER A 376 13.36 -6.96 -7.79
N THR A 377 13.04 -8.20 -8.19
CA THR A 377 13.60 -9.42 -7.59
C THR A 377 15.08 -9.60 -7.94
N LEU A 378 15.51 -9.24 -9.15
CA LEU A 378 16.92 -9.23 -9.53
C LEU A 378 17.71 -8.21 -8.68
N LYS A 379 17.18 -7.00 -8.46
CA LYS A 379 17.78 -6.02 -7.53
C LYS A 379 17.89 -6.56 -6.12
N LEU A 380 16.87 -7.28 -5.66
CA LEU A 380 16.89 -7.93 -4.34
C LEU A 380 18.01 -8.97 -4.25
N ALA A 381 18.16 -9.80 -5.29
CA ALA A 381 19.22 -10.80 -5.37
C ALA A 381 20.62 -10.16 -5.40
N TYR A 382 20.80 -9.11 -6.20
CA TYR A 382 22.06 -8.36 -6.25
C TYR A 382 22.38 -7.71 -4.90
N ARG A 383 21.38 -7.18 -4.21
CA ARG A 383 21.58 -6.64 -2.86
C ARG A 383 21.99 -7.72 -1.89
N ALA A 384 21.32 -8.87 -1.88
CA ALA A 384 21.66 -9.99 -1.02
C ALA A 384 23.09 -10.51 -1.29
N ARG A 385 23.50 -10.59 -2.57
CA ARG A 385 24.85 -10.93 -2.97
C ARG A 385 25.87 -9.91 -2.43
N PHE A 386 25.59 -8.62 -2.58
CA PHE A 386 26.48 -7.56 -2.09
C PHE A 386 26.61 -7.56 -0.56
N GLU A 387 25.51 -7.77 0.17
CA GLU A 387 25.54 -7.90 1.63
C GLU A 387 26.44 -9.08 2.07
N ALA A 388 26.37 -10.21 1.37
CA ALA A 388 27.26 -11.35 1.62
C ALA A 388 28.74 -11.04 1.32
N GLU A 389 29.04 -10.28 0.26
CA GLU A 389 30.41 -9.81 -0.03
C GLU A 389 30.93 -8.87 1.08
N MET A 390 30.09 -7.97 1.58
CA MET A 390 30.42 -7.08 2.68
C MET A 390 30.69 -7.86 3.97
N GLU A 391 29.89 -8.87 4.26
CA GLU A 391 30.07 -9.74 5.41
C GLU A 391 31.41 -10.53 5.31
N ALA A 392 31.71 -11.10 4.14
CA ALA A 392 32.97 -11.78 3.85
C ALA A 392 34.18 -10.86 4.03
N ALA A 393 34.05 -9.59 3.75
CA ALA A 393 35.07 -8.58 3.95
C ALA A 393 35.24 -8.17 5.42
N GLY A 394 34.42 -8.72 6.34
CA GLY A 394 34.41 -8.28 7.75
C GLY A 394 33.87 -6.87 7.94
N VAL A 395 33.25 -6.30 6.91
CA VAL A 395 32.55 -5.01 6.99
C VAL A 395 31.17 -5.30 7.54
N GLY A 396 31.03 -5.26 8.86
CA GLY A 396 29.80 -5.58 9.55
C GLY A 396 28.64 -4.76 8.97
N VAL A 397 27.58 -5.44 8.58
CA VAL A 397 26.33 -4.84 8.16
C VAL A 397 25.62 -4.31 9.41
N ASN A 398 26.10 -3.19 9.93
CA ASN A 398 25.36 -2.45 10.93
C ASN A 398 24.13 -1.85 10.26
N HIS A 399 23.00 -1.80 10.97
CA HIS A 399 21.78 -1.12 10.53
C HIS A 399 22.02 0.33 10.07
N GLU A 400 23.14 0.91 10.40
CA GLU A 400 23.59 2.26 10.05
C GLU A 400 24.29 2.33 8.68
N ARG A 401 24.91 1.22 8.20
CA ARG A 401 25.62 1.15 6.91
C ARG A 401 24.75 0.58 5.79
N ARG A 402 23.71 1.29 5.47
CA ARG A 402 22.84 0.89 4.34
C ARG A 402 23.39 1.46 3.04
N VAL A 403 23.61 0.60 2.05
CA VAL A 403 23.97 0.99 0.68
C VAL A 403 22.90 1.87 0.01
N GLY A 404 21.81 2.16 0.71
CA GLY A 404 20.75 2.99 0.21
C GLY A 404 20.02 2.40 -1.04
N ARG A 405 19.34 3.25 -1.79
CA ARG A 405 18.67 2.84 -3.04
C ARG A 405 19.70 2.77 -4.16
N ILE A 406 19.98 1.58 -4.67
CA ILE A 406 20.80 1.37 -5.88
C ILE A 406 19.86 1.61 -7.08
N PRO A 407 20.25 2.43 -8.07
CA PRO A 407 19.51 2.57 -9.32
C PRO A 407 19.40 1.24 -10.07
N GLU A 408 18.60 1.20 -11.11
CA GLU A 408 18.49 0.06 -11.99
C GLU A 408 19.83 -0.30 -12.63
N CYS A 409 20.23 -1.57 -12.54
CA CYS A 409 21.49 -2.08 -13.06
C CYS A 409 21.20 -3.19 -14.07
N ARG A 410 21.97 -3.20 -15.17
CA ARG A 410 21.83 -4.19 -16.24
C ARG A 410 22.59 -5.47 -15.95
N SER A 411 23.60 -5.42 -15.09
CA SER A 411 24.44 -6.55 -14.72
C SER A 411 24.85 -6.50 -13.26
N TRP A 412 25.34 -7.64 -12.75
CA TRP A 412 25.93 -7.72 -11.41
C TRP A 412 27.12 -6.77 -11.26
N GLY A 413 28.06 -6.75 -12.24
CA GLY A 413 29.24 -5.88 -12.20
C GLY A 413 28.88 -4.40 -12.03
N GLU A 414 27.93 -3.91 -12.82
CA GLU A 414 27.42 -2.53 -12.72
C GLU A 414 26.77 -2.26 -11.34
N CYS A 415 25.97 -3.20 -10.85
CA CYS A 415 25.33 -3.07 -9.54
C CYS A 415 26.36 -3.02 -8.41
N ARG A 416 27.33 -3.91 -8.45
CA ARG A 416 28.42 -4.00 -7.48
C ARG A 416 29.25 -2.71 -7.43
N GLU A 417 29.66 -2.20 -8.58
CA GLU A 417 30.41 -0.95 -8.67
C GLU A 417 29.65 0.24 -8.07
N ARG A 418 28.37 0.36 -8.41
CA ARG A 418 27.50 1.40 -7.84
C ARG A 418 27.28 1.24 -6.34
N ALA A 419 27.18 0.01 -5.85
CA ALA A 419 27.05 -0.29 -4.44
C ALA A 419 28.33 0.07 -3.66
N LEU A 420 29.51 -0.28 -4.17
CA LEU A 420 30.80 0.09 -3.58
C LEU A 420 30.98 1.60 -3.49
N LYS A 421 30.63 2.35 -4.53
CA LYS A 421 30.69 3.82 -4.53
C LYS A 421 29.77 4.46 -3.49
N LYS A 422 28.65 3.80 -3.16
CA LYS A 422 27.66 4.29 -2.19
C LYS A 422 27.92 3.83 -0.76
N ALA A 423 28.72 2.77 -0.59
CA ALA A 423 29.06 2.30 0.74
C ALA A 423 29.83 3.41 1.48
N GLU A 424 29.48 3.64 2.75
CA GLU A 424 30.13 4.66 3.57
C GLU A 424 31.65 4.46 3.60
N GLY A 425 32.37 5.52 3.24
CA GLY A 425 33.83 5.51 3.16
C GLY A 425 34.43 5.11 1.80
N GLY A 426 33.57 4.90 0.76
CA GLY A 426 34.06 4.64 -0.61
C GLY A 426 34.86 3.34 -0.71
N LEU A 427 34.28 2.21 -0.31
CA LEU A 427 34.93 0.90 -0.36
C LEU A 427 35.40 0.54 -1.78
N THR A 428 36.56 -0.07 -1.88
CA THR A 428 37.13 -0.52 -3.16
C THR A 428 36.91 -2.02 -3.36
N SER A 429 37.05 -2.48 -4.61
CA SER A 429 36.99 -3.92 -4.92
C SER A 429 38.06 -4.74 -4.20
N ALA A 430 39.19 -4.12 -3.82
CA ALA A 430 40.23 -4.79 -3.04
C ALA A 430 39.80 -5.00 -1.57
N GLN A 431 38.98 -4.12 -1.02
CA GLN A 431 38.45 -4.22 0.34
C GLN A 431 37.27 -5.17 0.46
N VAL A 432 36.53 -5.33 -0.64
CA VAL A 432 35.34 -6.21 -0.69
C VAL A 432 35.61 -7.30 -1.74
N PRO A 433 36.02 -8.51 -1.32
CA PRO A 433 36.31 -9.60 -2.25
C PRO A 433 35.04 -10.02 -3.01
N ALA A 434 35.19 -10.29 -4.30
CA ALA A 434 34.12 -10.87 -5.08
C ALA A 434 33.85 -12.31 -4.63
N LEU A 435 32.59 -12.62 -4.34
CA LEU A 435 32.15 -13.95 -3.98
C LEU A 435 31.90 -14.78 -5.23
N ARG A 436 32.30 -16.04 -5.20
CA ARG A 436 31.96 -17.03 -6.22
C ARG A 436 30.82 -17.92 -5.75
N TYR A 437 29.96 -18.31 -6.67
CA TYR A 437 28.91 -19.28 -6.42
C TYR A 437 29.45 -20.67 -6.70
N GLY A 438 29.72 -21.46 -5.65
CA GLY A 438 30.02 -22.88 -5.79
C GLY A 438 31.32 -23.37 -5.19
N GLN A 439 31.45 -24.71 -5.14
CA GLN A 439 32.64 -25.43 -4.67
C GLN A 439 33.47 -25.83 -5.90
N GLY A 440 34.68 -25.35 -6.00
CA GLY A 440 35.65 -25.88 -6.93
C GLY A 440 36.06 -24.95 -8.08
N GLU A 441 37.03 -25.40 -8.83
CA GLU A 441 37.57 -24.80 -10.07
C GLU A 441 36.63 -25.03 -11.27
N GLU A 442 35.33 -25.03 -11.02
CA GLU A 442 34.31 -25.24 -12.05
C GLU A 442 34.19 -23.99 -12.91
N GLY A 443 33.98 -24.20 -14.21
CA GLY A 443 33.98 -23.15 -15.22
C GLY A 443 32.80 -22.18 -15.06
N GLU A 444 32.80 -21.09 -15.85
CA GLU A 444 31.80 -20.02 -15.86
C GLU A 444 30.36 -20.53 -16.01
N GLU A 445 30.16 -21.62 -16.76
CA GLU A 445 28.85 -22.23 -16.98
C GLU A 445 28.23 -22.81 -15.69
N ALA A 446 29.03 -23.48 -14.88
CA ALA A 446 28.59 -24.03 -13.60
C ALA A 446 28.32 -22.93 -12.56
N GLU A 447 29.06 -21.81 -12.61
CA GLU A 447 28.76 -20.63 -11.77
C GLU A 447 27.43 -19.99 -12.19
N ALA A 448 27.17 -19.89 -13.50
CA ALA A 448 25.93 -19.34 -14.03
C ALA A 448 24.70 -20.18 -13.63
N GLU A 449 24.79 -21.51 -13.74
CA GLU A 449 23.71 -22.43 -13.33
C GLU A 449 23.41 -22.31 -11.82
N ARG A 450 24.44 -22.23 -10.99
CA ARG A 450 24.26 -22.02 -9.55
C ARG A 450 23.63 -20.68 -9.22
N TRP A 451 24.03 -19.64 -9.94
CA TRP A 451 23.37 -18.34 -9.79
C TRP A 451 21.89 -18.40 -10.20
N ALA A 452 21.57 -19.06 -11.31
CA ALA A 452 20.19 -19.24 -11.77
C ALA A 452 19.34 -19.98 -10.72
N THR A 453 19.90 -21.04 -10.13
CA THR A 453 19.25 -21.80 -9.05
C THR A 453 19.06 -20.94 -7.79
N ALA A 454 20.07 -20.19 -7.37
CA ALA A 454 19.97 -19.31 -6.21
C ALA A 454 18.96 -18.19 -6.42
N LEU A 455 18.90 -17.63 -7.62
CA LEU A 455 17.92 -16.61 -7.99
C LEU A 455 16.49 -17.17 -7.97
N PHE A 456 16.28 -18.38 -8.51
CA PHE A 456 14.99 -19.05 -8.46
C PHE A 456 14.55 -19.27 -7.01
N GLN A 457 15.41 -19.80 -6.14
CA GLN A 457 15.11 -20.02 -4.73
C GLN A 457 14.76 -18.72 -3.99
N LEU A 458 15.51 -17.65 -4.25
CA LEU A 458 15.20 -16.34 -3.67
C LEU A 458 13.82 -15.83 -4.15
N ARG A 459 13.49 -16.01 -5.43
CA ARG A 459 12.19 -15.63 -5.99
C ARG A 459 11.04 -16.44 -5.39
N VAL A 460 11.21 -17.74 -5.21
CA VAL A 460 10.26 -18.60 -4.49
C VAL A 460 10.07 -18.08 -3.07
N PHE A 461 11.16 -17.92 -2.32
CA PHE A 461 11.11 -17.45 -0.94
C PHE A 461 10.44 -16.06 -0.84
N TRP A 462 10.77 -15.15 -1.74
CA TRP A 462 10.15 -13.82 -1.80
C TRP A 462 8.66 -13.90 -2.09
N THR A 463 8.23 -14.77 -3.01
CA THR A 463 6.82 -14.96 -3.35
C THR A 463 6.03 -15.49 -2.15
N LEU A 464 6.53 -16.56 -1.51
CA LEU A 464 5.88 -17.13 -0.32
C LEU A 464 5.80 -16.12 0.82
N ARG A 465 6.88 -15.41 1.09
CA ARG A 465 6.92 -14.35 2.09
C ARG A 465 5.92 -13.22 1.79
N SER A 466 5.79 -12.85 0.55
CA SER A 466 4.91 -11.77 0.10
C SER A 466 3.43 -12.12 0.23
N TRP A 467 3.09 -13.39 0.28
CA TRP A 467 1.73 -13.86 0.54
C TRP A 467 1.21 -13.51 1.93
N LEU A 468 2.07 -13.15 2.87
CA LEU A 468 1.63 -12.57 4.15
C LEU A 468 1.10 -11.14 4.04
N GLY A 469 1.37 -10.45 2.94
CA GLY A 469 0.92 -9.06 2.75
C GLY A 469 -0.59 -8.89 2.88
N PRO A 470 -1.42 -9.62 2.09
CA PRO A 470 -2.87 -9.50 2.14
C PRO A 470 -3.51 -9.75 3.51
N PRO A 471 -3.20 -10.82 4.28
CA PRO A 471 -3.75 -10.99 5.62
C PRO A 471 -3.26 -9.90 6.61
N LEU A 472 -2.01 -9.45 6.51
CA LEU A 472 -1.50 -8.35 7.34
C LEU A 472 -2.20 -7.02 7.02
N GLU A 473 -2.46 -6.74 5.75
CA GLU A 473 -3.25 -5.57 5.36
C GLU A 473 -4.70 -5.69 5.86
N THR A 474 -5.28 -6.89 5.79
CA THR A 474 -6.61 -7.17 6.34
C THR A 474 -6.68 -6.84 7.82
N LEU A 475 -5.69 -7.26 8.62
CA LEU A 475 -5.60 -6.87 10.04
C LEU A 475 -5.63 -5.35 10.22
N CYS A 476 -4.81 -4.61 9.46
CA CYS A 476 -4.77 -3.15 9.55
C CYS A 476 -6.11 -2.50 9.17
N VAL A 477 -6.76 -3.00 8.12
CA VAL A 477 -8.04 -2.45 7.64
C VAL A 477 -9.16 -2.71 8.65
N LEU A 478 -9.26 -3.94 9.15
CA LEU A 478 -10.31 -4.31 10.10
C LEU A 478 -10.14 -3.63 11.47
N ASP A 479 -8.91 -3.47 11.95
CA ASP A 479 -8.62 -2.68 13.15
C ASP A 479 -9.05 -1.21 12.99
N ARG A 480 -8.72 -0.60 11.87
CA ARG A 480 -9.14 0.77 11.54
C ARG A 480 -10.64 0.92 11.42
N PHE A 481 -11.30 -0.05 10.79
CA PHE A 481 -12.76 -0.11 10.71
C PHE A 481 -13.38 -0.16 12.11
N ALA A 482 -12.88 -1.06 12.97
CA ALA A 482 -13.35 -1.19 14.36
C ALA A 482 -13.15 0.12 15.14
N TYR A 483 -12.00 0.78 14.98
CA TYR A 483 -11.70 2.06 15.61
C TYR A 483 -12.72 3.16 15.25
N LEU A 484 -13.06 3.27 13.97
CA LEU A 484 -14.08 4.23 13.52
C LEU A 484 -15.46 3.91 14.10
N CYS A 485 -15.87 2.64 14.11
CA CYS A 485 -17.14 2.21 14.69
C CYS A 485 -17.21 2.54 16.19
N GLU A 486 -16.15 2.26 16.94
CA GLU A 486 -16.04 2.59 18.36
C GLU A 486 -16.10 4.10 18.61
N GLY A 487 -15.31 4.87 17.83
CA GLY A 487 -15.24 6.31 17.99
C GLY A 487 -16.56 7.02 17.71
N LEU A 488 -17.28 6.60 16.66
CA LEU A 488 -18.59 7.14 16.32
C LEU A 488 -19.67 6.74 17.33
N ARG A 489 -19.61 5.52 17.86
CA ARG A 489 -20.52 5.08 18.92
C ARG A 489 -20.29 5.87 20.20
N ASP A 490 -19.04 6.08 20.60
CA ASP A 490 -18.69 6.90 21.76
C ASP A 490 -19.16 8.35 21.59
N ALA A 491 -19.06 8.91 20.39
CA ALA A 491 -19.54 10.25 20.08
C ALA A 491 -21.07 10.35 20.07
N ALA A 492 -21.77 9.29 19.68
CA ALA A 492 -23.25 9.24 19.70
C ALA A 492 -23.81 9.17 21.14
N GLY A 493 -23.02 8.69 22.10
CA GLY A 493 -23.45 8.51 23.49
C GLY A 493 -24.51 7.40 23.62
N SER A 494 -25.65 7.72 24.28
CA SER A 494 -26.77 6.79 24.45
C SER A 494 -27.69 6.70 23.22
N SER A 495 -27.49 7.54 22.22
CA SER A 495 -28.28 7.50 20.98
C SER A 495 -27.77 6.41 20.05
N GLU A 496 -28.66 5.87 19.22
CA GLU A 496 -28.31 4.91 18.19
C GLU A 496 -27.32 5.53 17.19
N MET A 497 -26.29 4.78 16.81
CA MET A 497 -25.33 5.20 15.81
C MET A 497 -26.03 5.29 14.45
N ARG A 498 -26.29 6.50 13.98
CA ARG A 498 -27.02 6.75 12.72
C ARG A 498 -26.11 6.65 11.49
N ARG A 499 -24.79 6.71 11.69
CA ARG A 499 -23.81 6.68 10.60
C ARG A 499 -23.32 5.30 10.36
N ARG A 500 -22.97 5.08 9.09
CA ARG A 500 -22.46 3.83 8.59
C ARG A 500 -20.96 3.95 8.33
N VAL A 501 -20.20 2.99 8.82
CA VAL A 501 -18.80 2.80 8.46
C VAL A 501 -18.73 1.66 7.45
N GLU A 502 -18.04 1.87 6.35
CA GLU A 502 -17.94 0.92 5.25
C GLU A 502 -16.48 0.68 4.86
N VAL A 503 -16.18 -0.53 4.41
CA VAL A 503 -14.95 -0.90 3.72
C VAL A 503 -15.29 -1.12 2.27
N VAL A 504 -14.75 -0.30 1.36
CA VAL A 504 -15.09 -0.29 -0.07
C VAL A 504 -13.83 -0.41 -0.92
N ASN A 505 -13.87 -1.24 -1.96
CA ASN A 505 -12.82 -1.30 -2.97
C ASN A 505 -13.16 -0.32 -4.10
N ILE A 506 -12.47 0.82 -4.14
CA ILE A 506 -12.89 1.97 -4.96
C ILE A 506 -12.37 1.98 -6.39
N PHE A 507 -11.31 1.23 -6.71
CA PHE A 507 -10.78 1.14 -8.06
C PHE A 507 -10.14 -0.21 -8.35
N ASP A 508 -10.02 -0.53 -9.63
CA ASP A 508 -9.37 -1.74 -10.09
C ASP A 508 -7.86 -1.73 -9.82
N GLN A 509 -7.32 -2.85 -9.35
CA GLN A 509 -5.90 -2.97 -9.00
C GLN A 509 -4.96 -3.03 -10.21
N ALA A 510 -5.44 -3.46 -11.37
CA ALA A 510 -4.61 -3.54 -12.57
C ALA A 510 -4.38 -2.15 -13.20
N THR A 511 -5.38 -1.28 -13.14
CA THR A 511 -5.34 0.08 -13.70
C THR A 511 -4.97 1.14 -12.68
N GLY A 512 -5.36 0.94 -11.42
CA GLY A 512 -5.12 1.85 -10.30
C GLY A 512 -4.00 1.40 -9.36
N SER A 513 -4.13 1.77 -8.09
CA SER A 513 -3.22 1.34 -7.04
C SER A 513 -3.58 -0.06 -6.54
N LEU A 514 -2.56 -0.82 -6.15
CA LEU A 514 -2.75 -2.09 -5.45
C LEU A 514 -3.50 -1.90 -4.11
N ARG A 515 -3.50 -0.68 -3.55
CA ARG A 515 -4.23 -0.29 -2.33
C ARG A 515 -5.49 0.44 -2.74
N ASN A 516 -6.53 -0.34 -2.98
CA ASN A 516 -7.81 0.15 -3.44
C ASN A 516 -8.89 0.20 -2.35
N VAL A 517 -8.53 -0.12 -1.10
CA VAL A 517 -9.47 -0.11 0.02
C VAL A 517 -9.63 1.28 0.60
N ALA A 518 -10.86 1.75 0.63
CA ALA A 518 -11.28 2.93 1.35
C ALA A 518 -12.08 2.57 2.62
N LEU A 519 -11.81 3.29 3.69
CA LEU A 519 -12.69 3.39 4.84
C LEU A 519 -13.62 4.59 4.63
N VAL A 520 -14.91 4.34 4.58
CA VAL A 520 -15.92 5.35 4.26
C VAL A 520 -16.85 5.51 5.46
N VAL A 521 -17.11 6.76 5.85
CA VAL A 521 -18.12 7.12 6.85
C VAL A 521 -19.20 7.97 6.18
N ARG A 522 -20.42 7.45 6.20
CA ARG A 522 -21.62 8.11 5.66
C ARG A 522 -22.59 8.50 6.75
#